data_fb5df2e1ad1179cedc93c7f41a3aa2f3
#
_entry.id   fb5df2e1ad1179cedc93c7f41a3aa2f3
#
_cell.length_a   1.000
_cell.length_b   1.000
_cell.length_c   1.000
_cell.angle_alpha   90.00
_cell.angle_beta   90.00
_cell.angle_gamma   90.00
#
_symmetry.space_group_name_H-M   'P 1'
#
loop_
_entity.id
_entity.type
_entity.pdbx_description
1 polymer ?
#
loop_
_entity_poly.entity_id
_entity_poly.type
_entity_poly.pdbx_seq_one_letter_code
_entity_poly.pdbx_strand_id
1 'polypeptide(L)'
;VERSRGLGDVYKRQTMTQDEKLEIAELLDEMGVDIIEAGFPIASEGDFRAVSEIARRSTHSVICGLARANIGDIDRCWDAVKHAEKPRIHTFIGTSPLHRAIPQLDMDQMADRIHETVTHARNLCDNIQWSPMDATRTESDYLCRVVEIAIKAGATTINIPDTVGYTAPVESAELIQMLLARVPGAEQVVFATHCHNDLGMATANSLAAVEA
;
A
#
# COMPACT_ATOMS: atom_id res chain seq x y z
N VAL A 1 -5.99 27.70 15.91
CA VAL A 1 -6.04 28.33 14.58
C VAL A 1 -6.32 27.21 13.59
N GLU A 2 -7.56 27.07 13.11
CA GLU A 2 -7.87 26.23 11.97
C GLU A 2 -7.18 26.83 10.75
N ARG A 3 -6.16 26.14 10.26
CA ARG A 3 -5.60 26.46 8.95
C ARG A 3 -6.63 26.09 7.91
N SER A 4 -6.96 27.01 7.01
CA SER A 4 -7.73 26.73 5.81
C SER A 4 -7.07 25.59 5.06
N ARG A 5 -7.66 24.41 5.16
CA ARG A 5 -7.28 23.25 4.38
C ARG A 5 -8.19 23.18 3.18
N GLY A 6 -7.65 22.78 2.04
CA GLY A 6 -8.46 22.58 0.85
C GLY A 6 -9.59 21.58 1.09
N LEU A 7 -10.62 21.64 0.27
CA LEU A 7 -11.82 20.81 0.42
C LEU A 7 -11.49 19.30 0.58
N GLY A 8 -10.47 18.81 -0.12
CA GLY A 8 -10.00 17.44 -0.01
C GLY A 8 -9.49 17.04 1.36
N ASP A 9 -8.85 17.95 2.12
CA ASP A 9 -8.40 17.67 3.47
C ASP A 9 -9.54 17.61 4.50
N VAL A 10 -10.62 18.33 4.26
CA VAL A 10 -11.83 18.26 5.09
C VAL A 10 -12.49 16.89 4.93
N TYR A 11 -12.61 16.39 3.70
CA TYR A 11 -13.20 15.07 3.43
C TYR A 11 -12.33 13.91 3.93
N LYS A 12 -11.02 13.99 3.85
CA LYS A 12 -10.08 12.97 4.40
C LYS A 12 -10.22 12.74 5.91
N ARG A 13 -10.84 13.67 6.64
CA ARG A 13 -11.06 13.56 8.10
C ARG A 13 -12.46 13.13 8.49
N GLN A 14 -13.36 12.96 7.54
CA GLN A 14 -14.69 12.43 7.81
C GLN A 14 -14.57 10.94 8.08
N THR A 15 -15.10 10.53 9.22
CA THR A 15 -15.23 9.11 9.56
C THR A 15 -16.49 8.60 8.91
N MET A 16 -16.36 7.75 7.90
CA MET A 16 -17.49 7.05 7.30
C MET A 16 -18.04 6.00 8.28
N THR A 17 -19.34 5.87 8.33
CA THR A 17 -20.01 4.76 9.01
C THR A 17 -19.75 3.45 8.27
N GLN A 18 -20.04 2.32 8.91
CA GLN A 18 -19.93 1.02 8.26
C GLN A 18 -20.84 0.92 7.02
N ASP A 19 -22.08 1.41 7.12
CA ASP A 19 -23.05 1.36 6.02
C ASP A 19 -22.58 2.19 4.81
N GLU A 20 -22.06 3.39 5.05
CA GLU A 20 -21.48 4.24 3.97
C GLU A 20 -20.28 3.56 3.29
N LYS A 21 -19.41 2.87 4.04
CA LYS A 21 -18.28 2.11 3.46
C LYS A 21 -18.78 0.97 2.58
N LEU A 22 -19.82 0.27 2.98
CA LEU A 22 -20.44 -0.81 2.22
C LEU A 22 -21.07 -0.29 0.93
N GLU A 23 -21.85 0.78 1.00
CA GLU A 23 -22.49 1.40 -0.16
C GLU A 23 -21.44 1.86 -1.19
N ILE A 24 -20.37 2.52 -0.75
CA ILE A 24 -19.28 2.94 -1.64
C ILE A 24 -18.58 1.73 -2.26
N ALA A 25 -18.30 0.68 -1.49
CA ALA A 25 -17.66 -0.52 -2.01
C ALA A 25 -18.52 -1.24 -3.05
N GLU A 26 -19.83 -1.34 -2.82
CA GLU A 26 -20.79 -1.90 -3.78
C GLU A 26 -20.80 -1.09 -5.09
N LEU A 27 -20.85 0.24 -5.01
CA LEU A 27 -20.79 1.11 -6.20
C LEU A 27 -19.47 0.96 -6.96
N LEU A 28 -18.33 0.87 -6.26
CA LEU A 28 -17.03 0.68 -6.90
C LEU A 28 -16.94 -0.69 -7.60
N ASP A 29 -17.47 -1.75 -6.97
CA ASP A 29 -17.51 -3.09 -7.53
C ASP A 29 -18.40 -3.13 -8.80
N GLU A 30 -19.57 -2.49 -8.76
CA GLU A 30 -20.47 -2.32 -9.92
C GLU A 30 -19.84 -1.50 -11.06
N MET A 31 -19.04 -0.49 -10.72
CA MET A 31 -18.30 0.32 -11.71
C MET A 31 -17.15 -0.47 -12.37
N GLY A 32 -16.81 -1.65 -11.87
CA GLY A 32 -15.73 -2.48 -12.38
C GLY A 32 -14.32 -2.00 -11.98
N VAL A 33 -14.18 -1.39 -10.80
CA VAL A 33 -12.87 -1.07 -10.25
C VAL A 33 -12.10 -2.36 -9.98
N ASP A 34 -10.86 -2.45 -10.45
CA ASP A 34 -10.07 -3.69 -10.35
C ASP A 34 -9.75 -4.08 -8.91
N ILE A 35 -9.41 -3.10 -8.06
CA ILE A 35 -8.96 -3.32 -6.68
C ILE A 35 -9.58 -2.29 -5.76
N ILE A 36 -10.19 -2.75 -4.67
CA ILE A 36 -10.72 -1.91 -3.59
C ILE A 36 -9.89 -2.17 -2.32
N GLU A 37 -9.09 -1.19 -1.89
CA GLU A 37 -8.46 -1.23 -0.59
C GLU A 37 -9.49 -0.81 0.46
N ALA A 38 -10.09 -1.81 1.12
CA ALA A 38 -11.31 -1.66 1.91
C ALA A 38 -11.08 -1.08 3.31
N GLY A 39 -9.85 -1.14 3.81
CA GLY A 39 -9.50 -0.54 5.10
C GLY A 39 -8.34 -1.21 5.83
N PHE A 40 -8.20 -0.88 7.11
CA PHE A 40 -7.12 -1.29 8.00
C PHE A 40 -7.69 -2.12 9.18
N PRO A 41 -7.82 -3.46 9.02
CA PRO A 41 -8.58 -4.32 9.96
C PRO A 41 -8.10 -4.32 11.41
N ILE A 42 -6.81 -4.02 11.65
CA ILE A 42 -6.27 -3.94 13.02
C ILE A 42 -6.60 -2.63 13.72
N ALA A 43 -7.01 -1.59 13.00
CA ALA A 43 -7.24 -0.26 13.57
C ALA A 43 -8.41 -0.26 14.58
N SER A 44 -9.46 -0.99 14.28
CA SER A 44 -10.63 -1.14 15.17
C SER A 44 -11.47 -2.36 14.79
N GLU A 45 -12.34 -2.78 15.73
CA GLU A 45 -13.31 -3.84 15.45
C GLU A 45 -14.34 -3.41 14.39
N GLY A 46 -14.65 -2.12 14.30
CA GLY A 46 -15.50 -1.55 13.26
C GLY A 46 -14.87 -1.67 11.87
N ASP A 47 -13.58 -1.35 11.73
CA ASP A 47 -12.85 -1.49 10.49
C ASP A 47 -12.74 -2.96 10.07
N PHE A 48 -12.44 -3.85 11.01
CA PHE A 48 -12.42 -5.28 10.73
C PHE A 48 -13.75 -5.78 10.17
N ARG A 49 -14.87 -5.41 10.82
CA ARG A 49 -16.20 -5.81 10.35
C ARG A 49 -16.54 -5.24 8.99
N ALA A 50 -16.24 -3.96 8.75
CA ALA A 50 -16.47 -3.32 7.46
C ALA A 50 -15.70 -4.03 6.33
N VAL A 51 -14.40 -4.26 6.51
CA VAL A 51 -13.57 -4.97 5.51
C VAL A 51 -14.08 -6.41 5.29
N SER A 52 -14.44 -7.12 6.37
CA SER A 52 -14.96 -8.49 6.27
C SER A 52 -16.29 -8.57 5.53
N GLU A 53 -17.15 -7.58 5.70
CA GLU A 53 -18.45 -7.55 5.01
C GLU A 53 -18.28 -7.16 3.54
N ILE A 54 -17.42 -6.19 3.21
CA ILE A 54 -17.05 -5.86 1.83
C ILE A 54 -16.48 -7.10 1.13
N ALA A 55 -15.58 -7.82 1.80
CA ALA A 55 -14.98 -9.04 1.25
C ALA A 55 -16.00 -10.14 0.90
N ARG A 56 -17.10 -10.24 1.63
CA ARG A 56 -18.16 -11.22 1.35
C ARG A 56 -19.12 -10.81 0.23
N ARG A 57 -19.26 -9.50 -0.01
CA ARG A 57 -20.25 -8.97 -0.95
C ARG A 57 -19.69 -8.72 -2.34
N SER A 58 -18.42 -8.30 -2.42
CA SER A 58 -17.79 -7.98 -3.71
C SER A 58 -17.52 -9.22 -4.53
N THR A 59 -17.85 -9.17 -5.80
CA THR A 59 -17.75 -10.30 -6.75
C THR A 59 -16.82 -10.02 -7.91
N HIS A 60 -16.53 -8.77 -8.24
CA HIS A 60 -15.70 -8.37 -9.38
C HIS A 60 -14.31 -7.90 -8.96
N SER A 61 -14.26 -7.02 -7.98
CA SER A 61 -13.02 -6.38 -7.53
C SER A 61 -12.16 -7.30 -6.66
N VAL A 62 -10.86 -7.10 -6.71
CA VAL A 62 -9.93 -7.63 -5.71
C VAL A 62 -10.14 -6.84 -4.41
N ILE A 63 -10.41 -7.50 -3.30
CA ILE A 63 -10.57 -6.84 -2.01
C ILE A 63 -9.25 -6.90 -1.25
N CYS A 64 -8.71 -5.72 -1.01
CA CYS A 64 -7.43 -5.50 -0.36
C CYS A 64 -7.61 -5.00 1.07
N GLY A 65 -6.90 -5.60 2.01
CA GLY A 65 -6.77 -5.09 3.38
C GLY A 65 -5.35 -4.62 3.65
N LEU A 66 -5.23 -3.55 4.46
CA LEU A 66 -3.95 -2.96 4.85
C LEU A 66 -3.44 -3.57 6.16
N ALA A 67 -2.13 -3.83 6.24
CA ALA A 67 -1.43 -4.35 7.41
C ALA A 67 -0.04 -3.73 7.55
N ARG A 68 0.38 -3.35 8.75
CA ARG A 68 1.79 -3.05 9.00
C ARG A 68 2.62 -4.32 8.87
N ALA A 69 3.93 -4.18 8.65
CA ALA A 69 4.88 -5.30 8.68
C ALA A 69 5.02 -5.90 10.09
N ASN A 70 3.95 -6.56 10.52
CA ASN A 70 3.79 -7.25 11.80
C ASN A 70 2.86 -8.44 11.61
N ILE A 71 3.23 -9.60 12.14
CA ILE A 71 2.50 -10.86 11.97
C ILE A 71 1.04 -10.75 12.43
N GLY A 72 0.80 -10.15 13.62
CA GLY A 72 -0.55 -10.00 14.14
C GLY A 72 -1.45 -9.10 13.28
N ASP A 73 -0.90 -8.05 12.68
CA ASP A 73 -1.62 -7.17 11.76
C ASP A 73 -1.98 -7.93 10.46
N ILE A 74 -1.04 -8.73 9.94
CA ILE A 74 -1.22 -9.53 8.72
C ILE A 74 -2.26 -10.63 8.95
N ASP A 75 -2.21 -11.32 10.07
CA ASP A 75 -3.21 -12.33 10.44
C ASP A 75 -4.61 -11.71 10.56
N ARG A 76 -4.71 -10.55 11.20
CA ARG A 76 -5.98 -9.82 11.32
C ARG A 76 -6.50 -9.33 9.97
N CYS A 77 -5.59 -8.90 9.08
CA CYS A 77 -5.92 -8.53 7.72
C CYS A 77 -6.44 -9.73 6.94
N TRP A 78 -5.72 -10.85 6.99
CA TRP A 78 -6.13 -12.10 6.35
C TRP A 78 -7.50 -12.56 6.82
N ASP A 79 -7.75 -12.57 8.12
CA ASP A 79 -9.05 -12.93 8.69
C ASP A 79 -10.20 -12.08 8.15
N ALA A 80 -9.94 -10.82 7.83
CA ALA A 80 -10.93 -9.94 7.24
C ALA A 80 -11.17 -10.20 5.75
N VAL A 81 -10.11 -10.43 4.95
CA VAL A 81 -10.23 -10.52 3.48
C VAL A 81 -10.37 -11.94 2.93
N LYS A 82 -10.06 -12.99 3.71
CA LYS A 82 -10.03 -14.39 3.25
C LYS A 82 -11.34 -14.93 2.66
N HIS A 83 -12.44 -14.23 2.88
CA HIS A 83 -13.75 -14.60 2.35
C HIS A 83 -14.09 -13.92 1.00
N ALA A 84 -13.22 -13.04 0.51
CA ALA A 84 -13.36 -12.46 -0.82
C ALA A 84 -13.07 -13.51 -1.89
N GLU A 85 -13.70 -13.39 -3.06
CA GLU A 85 -13.37 -14.22 -4.21
C GLU A 85 -11.92 -13.98 -4.68
N LYS A 86 -11.46 -12.74 -4.56
CA LYS A 86 -10.11 -12.31 -4.94
C LYS A 86 -9.47 -11.51 -3.80
N PRO A 87 -8.95 -12.18 -2.77
CA PRO A 87 -8.33 -11.47 -1.63
C PRO A 87 -6.95 -10.93 -1.97
N ARG A 88 -6.57 -9.81 -1.35
CA ARG A 88 -5.20 -9.27 -1.36
C ARG A 88 -4.83 -8.80 0.04
N ILE A 89 -3.59 -9.08 0.44
CA ILE A 89 -2.97 -8.47 1.62
C ILE A 89 -2.01 -7.39 1.14
N HIS A 90 -2.18 -6.17 1.65
CA HIS A 90 -1.24 -5.07 1.45
C HIS A 90 -0.47 -4.83 2.74
N THR A 91 0.82 -5.15 2.75
CA THR A 91 1.68 -4.86 3.91
C THR A 91 2.69 -3.77 3.60
N PHE A 92 3.02 -2.97 4.60
CA PHE A 92 3.92 -1.83 4.43
C PHE A 92 4.83 -1.62 5.63
N ILE A 93 5.99 -0.98 5.37
CA ILE A 93 6.93 -0.53 6.40
C ILE A 93 7.62 0.75 5.94
N GLY A 94 7.89 1.67 6.85
CA GLY A 94 8.60 2.91 6.54
C GLY A 94 10.09 2.67 6.29
N THR A 95 10.59 3.07 5.12
CA THR A 95 11.96 2.81 4.69
C THR A 95 12.88 4.03 4.70
N SER A 96 12.32 5.24 4.76
CA SER A 96 13.14 6.46 4.86
C SER A 96 13.87 6.57 6.19
N PRO A 97 14.95 7.37 6.29
CA PRO A 97 15.70 7.57 7.53
C PRO A 97 14.82 7.96 8.72
N LEU A 98 13.84 8.84 8.48
CA LEU A 98 12.90 9.29 9.50
C LEU A 98 12.06 8.12 10.06
N HIS A 99 11.55 7.28 9.16
CA HIS A 99 10.67 6.17 9.57
C HIS A 99 11.45 4.99 10.16
N ARG A 100 12.70 4.75 9.73
CA ARG A 100 13.57 3.75 10.35
C ARG A 100 13.95 4.09 11.78
N ALA A 101 14.06 5.37 12.10
CA ALA A 101 14.41 5.84 13.45
C ALA A 101 13.32 5.53 14.49
N ILE A 102 12.05 5.41 14.09
CA ILE A 102 10.93 5.19 15.01
C ILE A 102 11.00 3.80 15.69
N PRO A 103 11.13 2.67 14.96
CA PRO A 103 11.23 1.36 15.57
C PRO A 103 12.62 1.03 16.10
N GLN A 104 13.58 1.94 15.95
CA GLN A 104 14.99 1.75 16.35
C GLN A 104 15.63 0.49 15.72
N LEU A 105 15.24 0.15 14.50
CA LEU A 105 15.82 -0.95 13.76
C LEU A 105 16.92 -0.44 12.83
N ASP A 106 18.01 -1.19 12.74
CA ASP A 106 19.00 -0.98 11.69
C ASP A 106 18.50 -1.49 10.33
N MET A 107 19.29 -1.24 9.27
CA MET A 107 18.91 -1.60 7.91
C MET A 107 18.78 -3.13 7.70
N ASP A 108 19.56 -3.92 8.40
CA ASP A 108 19.53 -5.39 8.26
C ASP A 108 18.33 -5.98 9.03
N GLN A 109 18.09 -5.52 10.24
CA GLN A 109 16.90 -5.90 11.02
C GLN A 109 15.60 -5.52 10.29
N MET A 110 15.59 -4.37 9.60
CA MET A 110 14.46 -3.96 8.78
C MET A 110 14.28 -4.88 7.56
N ALA A 111 15.38 -5.25 6.91
CA ALA A 111 15.37 -6.20 5.79
C ALA A 111 14.85 -7.58 6.22
N ASP A 112 15.29 -8.09 7.37
CA ASP A 112 14.80 -9.34 7.95
C ASP A 112 13.29 -9.28 8.23
N ARG A 113 12.82 -8.17 8.79
CA ARG A 113 11.38 -7.96 9.04
C ARG A 113 10.56 -7.93 7.76
N ILE A 114 11.06 -7.30 6.71
CA ILE A 114 10.40 -7.28 5.39
C ILE A 114 10.30 -8.72 4.87
N HIS A 115 11.40 -9.45 4.86
CA HIS A 115 11.42 -10.83 4.41
C HIS A 115 10.45 -11.72 5.21
N GLU A 116 10.49 -11.66 6.53
CA GLU A 116 9.63 -12.44 7.42
C GLU A 116 8.14 -12.15 7.16
N THR A 117 7.77 -10.88 7.17
CA THR A 117 6.35 -10.48 7.10
C THR A 117 5.75 -10.68 5.71
N VAL A 118 6.51 -10.44 4.64
CA VAL A 118 6.04 -10.71 3.27
C VAL A 118 5.93 -12.22 3.03
N THR A 119 6.90 -13.01 3.49
CA THR A 119 6.83 -14.48 3.42
C THR A 119 5.62 -15.02 4.19
N HIS A 120 5.35 -14.48 5.40
CA HIS A 120 4.18 -14.87 6.17
C HIS A 120 2.89 -14.55 5.43
N ALA A 121 2.75 -13.34 4.91
CA ALA A 121 1.59 -12.95 4.11
C ALA A 121 1.42 -13.85 2.88
N ARG A 122 2.51 -14.18 2.18
CA ARG A 122 2.51 -15.06 1.01
C ARG A 122 2.04 -16.48 1.32
N ASN A 123 2.33 -16.98 2.52
CA ASN A 123 1.84 -18.29 2.96
C ASN A 123 0.32 -18.32 3.23
N LEU A 124 -0.31 -17.15 3.42
CA LEU A 124 -1.75 -17.00 3.64
C LEU A 124 -2.50 -16.68 2.33
N CYS A 125 -1.90 -15.88 1.45
CA CYS A 125 -2.55 -15.33 0.27
C CYS A 125 -1.58 -15.29 -0.93
N ASP A 126 -2.06 -15.63 -2.12
CA ASP A 126 -1.24 -15.57 -3.33
C ASP A 126 -1.06 -14.17 -3.91
N ASN A 127 -1.86 -13.21 -3.51
CA ASN A 127 -1.83 -11.85 -4.01
C ASN A 127 -1.35 -10.90 -2.92
N ILE A 128 -0.07 -10.55 -2.96
CA ILE A 128 0.57 -9.70 -1.95
C ILE A 128 1.05 -8.40 -2.58
N GLN A 129 0.55 -7.30 -2.03
CA GLN A 129 1.09 -5.97 -2.29
C GLN A 129 2.01 -5.55 -1.14
N TRP A 130 3.18 -5.04 -1.48
CA TRP A 130 4.11 -4.49 -0.50
C TRP A 130 4.49 -3.06 -0.83
N SER A 131 4.59 -2.20 0.20
CA SER A 131 4.95 -0.77 0.05
C SER A 131 6.11 -0.38 0.96
N PRO A 132 7.20 0.17 0.40
CA PRO A 132 8.21 0.93 1.16
C PRO A 132 7.64 2.31 1.48
N MET A 133 6.92 2.47 2.60
CA MET A 133 6.34 3.77 2.96
C MET A 133 7.42 4.85 3.00
N ASP A 134 7.12 6.00 2.40
CA ASP A 134 8.05 7.13 2.23
C ASP A 134 9.21 6.79 1.26
N ALA A 135 8.89 6.11 0.17
CA ALA A 135 9.86 5.65 -0.83
C ALA A 135 10.64 6.80 -1.47
N THR A 136 9.97 7.91 -1.76
CA THR A 136 10.57 9.08 -2.41
C THR A 136 11.65 9.78 -1.57
N ARG A 137 11.73 9.50 -0.27
CA ARG A 137 12.77 9.99 0.65
C ARG A 137 13.69 8.88 1.16
N THR A 138 13.59 7.70 0.61
CA THR A 138 14.47 6.57 0.92
C THR A 138 15.70 6.60 0.00
N GLU A 139 16.87 6.33 0.54
CA GLU A 139 18.12 6.27 -0.23
C GLU A 139 18.00 5.22 -1.34
N SER A 140 18.35 5.57 -2.57
CA SER A 140 18.12 4.74 -3.77
C SER A 140 18.69 3.32 -3.66
N ASP A 141 19.91 3.16 -3.12
CA ASP A 141 20.53 1.84 -2.98
C ASP A 141 19.79 0.96 -1.96
N TYR A 142 19.35 1.58 -0.86
CA TYR A 142 18.58 0.88 0.15
C TYR A 142 17.17 0.55 -0.35
N LEU A 143 16.53 1.47 -1.09
CA LEU A 143 15.23 1.22 -1.70
C LEU A 143 15.28 0.03 -2.67
N CYS A 144 16.28 -0.02 -3.56
CA CYS A 144 16.48 -1.17 -4.44
C CYS A 144 16.65 -2.48 -3.65
N ARG A 145 17.45 -2.46 -2.58
CA ARG A 145 17.68 -3.63 -1.72
C ARG A 145 16.38 -4.15 -1.08
N VAL A 146 15.58 -3.27 -0.49
CA VAL A 146 14.34 -3.71 0.20
C VAL A 146 13.25 -4.13 -0.77
N VAL A 147 13.17 -3.53 -1.96
CA VAL A 147 12.27 -3.96 -3.03
C VAL A 147 12.65 -5.37 -3.51
N GLU A 148 13.95 -5.62 -3.76
CA GLU A 148 14.42 -6.96 -4.13
C GLU A 148 14.07 -8.02 -3.06
N ILE A 149 14.23 -7.68 -1.78
CA ILE A 149 13.88 -8.57 -0.66
C ILE A 149 12.38 -8.88 -0.66
N ALA A 150 11.53 -7.87 -0.85
CA ALA A 150 10.09 -8.05 -0.90
C ALA A 150 9.65 -8.93 -2.08
N ILE A 151 10.24 -8.74 -3.26
CA ILE A 151 10.01 -9.59 -4.45
C ILE A 151 10.41 -11.04 -4.15
N LYS A 152 11.62 -11.26 -3.64
CA LYS A 152 12.11 -12.61 -3.28
C LYS A 152 11.27 -13.29 -2.19
N ALA A 153 10.70 -12.51 -1.28
CA ALA A 153 9.80 -13.00 -0.23
C ALA A 153 8.39 -13.35 -0.74
N GLY A 154 8.05 -12.96 -1.99
CA GLY A 154 6.82 -13.35 -2.67
C GLY A 154 5.81 -12.23 -2.88
N ALA A 155 6.20 -10.95 -2.76
CA ALA A 155 5.34 -9.85 -3.19
C ALA A 155 5.05 -9.94 -4.69
N THR A 156 3.79 -9.78 -5.07
CA THR A 156 3.33 -9.80 -6.47
C THR A 156 3.10 -8.40 -7.02
N THR A 157 2.95 -7.43 -6.14
CA THR A 157 2.84 -6.01 -6.47
C THR A 157 3.74 -5.20 -5.55
N ILE A 158 4.57 -4.34 -6.12
CA ILE A 158 5.38 -3.35 -5.42
C ILE A 158 4.76 -1.98 -5.65
N ASN A 159 4.24 -1.38 -4.60
CA ASN A 159 3.63 -0.06 -4.67
C ASN A 159 4.59 0.99 -4.10
N ILE A 160 4.88 2.02 -4.87
CA ILE A 160 5.87 3.06 -4.55
C ILE A 160 5.15 4.35 -4.11
N PRO A 161 5.12 4.66 -2.80
CA PRO A 161 4.39 5.81 -2.30
C PRO A 161 5.24 7.09 -2.24
N ASP A 162 4.70 8.17 -2.80
CA ASP A 162 5.05 9.54 -2.45
C ASP A 162 4.22 9.96 -1.23
N THR A 163 4.69 9.58 -0.04
CA THR A 163 3.95 9.71 1.21
C THR A 163 3.78 11.17 1.66
N VAL A 164 4.72 12.03 1.30
CA VAL A 164 4.68 13.46 1.66
C VAL A 164 4.10 14.35 0.56
N GLY A 165 3.90 13.80 -0.65
CA GLY A 165 3.17 14.47 -1.73
C GLY A 165 3.85 15.69 -2.31
N TYR A 166 5.21 15.73 -2.35
CA TYR A 166 5.93 16.87 -2.92
C TYR A 166 6.92 16.51 -4.04
N THR A 167 6.88 15.28 -4.52
CA THR A 167 7.67 14.82 -5.67
C THR A 167 7.17 15.47 -6.95
N ALA A 168 8.07 15.86 -7.85
CA ALA A 168 7.71 16.34 -9.17
C ALA A 168 7.51 15.16 -10.16
N PRO A 169 6.72 15.34 -11.25
CA PRO A 169 6.44 14.25 -12.18
C PRO A 169 7.69 13.58 -12.78
N VAL A 170 8.71 14.37 -13.12
CA VAL A 170 9.98 13.84 -13.64
C VAL A 170 10.70 12.97 -12.61
N GLU A 171 10.71 13.36 -11.35
CA GLU A 171 11.30 12.59 -10.25
C GLU A 171 10.54 11.28 -10.01
N SER A 172 9.21 11.31 -10.14
CA SER A 172 8.35 10.13 -10.03
C SER A 172 8.67 9.11 -11.14
N ALA A 173 8.79 9.57 -12.38
CA ALA A 173 9.19 8.73 -13.52
C ALA A 173 10.60 8.15 -13.34
N GLU A 174 11.58 8.99 -13.00
CA GLU A 174 12.97 8.57 -12.77
C GLU A 174 13.10 7.53 -11.67
N LEU A 175 12.30 7.66 -10.59
CA LEU A 175 12.27 6.69 -9.49
C LEU A 175 11.80 5.31 -9.97
N ILE A 176 10.71 5.26 -10.73
CA ILE A 176 10.20 4.00 -11.30
C ILE A 176 11.21 3.41 -12.30
N GLN A 177 11.73 4.20 -13.22
CA GLN A 177 12.75 3.74 -14.18
C GLN A 177 13.99 3.18 -13.47
N MET A 178 14.45 3.85 -12.42
CA MET A 178 15.58 3.41 -11.61
C MET A 178 15.32 2.05 -10.96
N LEU A 179 14.14 1.85 -10.40
CA LEU A 179 13.76 0.57 -9.78
C LEU A 179 13.66 -0.55 -10.82
N LEU A 180 13.01 -0.29 -11.95
CA LEU A 180 12.89 -1.27 -13.05
C LEU A 180 14.25 -1.66 -13.61
N ALA A 181 15.18 -0.71 -13.70
CA ALA A 181 16.52 -0.97 -14.25
C ALA A 181 17.48 -1.67 -13.27
N ARG A 182 17.31 -1.46 -11.95
CA ARG A 182 18.31 -1.87 -10.96
C ARG A 182 17.89 -3.03 -10.07
N VAL A 183 16.59 -3.29 -9.94
CA VAL A 183 16.10 -4.32 -9.03
C VAL A 183 15.97 -5.65 -9.74
N PRO A 184 16.70 -6.69 -9.33
CA PRO A 184 16.56 -8.03 -9.89
C PRO A 184 15.14 -8.57 -9.64
N GLY A 185 14.49 -9.08 -10.69
CA GLY A 185 13.11 -9.61 -10.61
C GLY A 185 12.02 -8.56 -10.73
N ALA A 186 12.36 -7.29 -11.00
CA ALA A 186 11.37 -6.23 -11.21
C ALA A 186 10.36 -6.58 -12.32
N GLU A 187 10.83 -7.28 -13.36
CA GLU A 187 10.02 -7.74 -14.49
C GLU A 187 8.98 -8.83 -14.14
N GLN A 188 9.06 -9.41 -12.95
CA GLN A 188 8.19 -10.50 -12.49
C GLN A 188 7.00 -10.03 -11.67
N VAL A 189 6.96 -8.73 -11.33
CA VAL A 189 5.95 -8.13 -10.46
C VAL A 189 5.29 -6.93 -11.10
N VAL A 190 4.12 -6.55 -10.59
CA VAL A 190 3.47 -5.30 -10.98
C VAL A 190 4.04 -4.16 -10.14
N PHE A 191 4.49 -3.08 -10.79
CA PHE A 191 4.74 -1.82 -10.10
C PHE A 191 3.48 -0.98 -10.07
N ALA A 192 3.20 -0.40 -8.91
CA ALA A 192 2.10 0.52 -8.68
C ALA A 192 2.64 1.81 -8.07
N THR A 193 1.94 2.90 -8.25
CA THR A 193 2.27 4.20 -7.65
C THR A 193 1.15 4.66 -6.72
N HIS A 194 1.53 5.37 -5.66
CA HIS A 194 0.63 5.98 -4.69
C HIS A 194 1.10 7.40 -4.41
N CYS A 195 0.38 8.41 -4.91
CA CYS A 195 0.81 9.79 -4.85
C CYS A 195 -0.12 10.62 -3.98
N HIS A 196 0.42 11.24 -2.91
CA HIS A 196 -0.28 12.25 -2.15
C HIS A 196 -0.32 13.59 -2.91
N ASN A 197 -1.28 14.46 -2.54
CA ASN A 197 -1.61 15.64 -3.32
C ASN A 197 -1.28 16.97 -2.62
N ASP A 198 -0.25 16.98 -1.78
CA ASP A 198 0.10 18.14 -0.97
C ASP A 198 0.51 19.35 -1.82
N LEU A 199 1.17 19.12 -2.95
CA LEU A 199 1.51 20.14 -3.95
C LEU A 199 0.57 20.15 -5.17
N GLY A 200 -0.53 19.40 -5.16
CA GLY A 200 -1.45 19.33 -6.29
C GLY A 200 -0.95 18.49 -7.47
N MET A 201 0.08 17.65 -7.28
CA MET A 201 0.75 16.91 -8.36
C MET A 201 0.40 15.42 -8.41
N ALA A 202 -0.48 14.91 -7.55
CA ALA A 202 -0.75 13.47 -7.46
C ALA A 202 -1.11 12.83 -8.81
N THR A 203 -2.01 13.45 -9.57
CA THR A 203 -2.42 12.95 -10.89
C THR A 203 -1.26 12.98 -11.88
N ALA A 204 -0.49 14.07 -11.94
CA ALA A 204 0.64 14.21 -12.85
C ALA A 204 1.76 13.21 -12.51
N ASN A 205 2.06 13.02 -11.22
CA ASN A 205 3.03 12.04 -10.75
C ASN A 205 2.60 10.61 -11.10
N SER A 206 1.32 10.28 -10.92
CA SER A 206 0.78 8.96 -11.25
C SER A 206 0.90 8.67 -12.75
N LEU A 207 0.55 9.63 -13.62
CA LEU A 207 0.68 9.48 -15.07
C LEU A 207 2.14 9.32 -15.48
N ALA A 208 3.04 10.16 -14.98
CA ALA A 208 4.47 10.08 -15.28
C ALA A 208 5.09 8.74 -14.85
N ALA A 209 4.66 8.19 -13.71
CA ALA A 209 5.12 6.89 -13.24
C ALA A 209 4.60 5.72 -14.11
N VAL A 210 3.39 5.84 -14.67
CA VAL A 210 2.83 4.80 -15.57
C VAL A 210 3.47 4.83 -16.95
N GLU A 211 3.91 6.02 -17.41
CA GLU A 211 4.61 6.19 -18.69
C GLU A 211 6.09 5.78 -18.64
N ALA A 212 6.64 5.58 -17.45
CA ALA A 212 8.06 5.27 -17.23
C ALA A 212 8.40 3.82 -17.52
#